data_f71b19a637387ba5c3441a7036994f0a
#
_entry.id   f71b19a637387ba5c3441a7036994f0a
#
_cell.length_a   1.000
_cell.length_b   1.000
_cell.length_c   1.000
_cell.angle_alpha   90.00
_cell.angle_beta   90.00
_cell.angle_gamma   90.00
#
_symmetry.space_group_name_H-M   'P 1'
#
loop_
_entity.id
_entity.type
_entity.pdbx_description
1 polymer ?
#
loop_
_entity_poly.entity_id
_entity_poly.type
_entity_poly.pdbx_seq_one_letter_code
_entity_poly.pdbx_strand_id
1 'polypeptide(L)' 'HEASHSEDVEEKLDLMNAVNRLPKKYKDVIIQKYFLEMSVEEIAKKQMIPENTVKTNLSRARAALKKMLKEDYFEDS' A
#
# COMPACT_ATOMS: atom_id res chain seq x y z
N HIS A 1 -9.02 20.01 16.65
CA HIS A 1 -7.59 19.88 16.55
C HIS A 1 -7.08 18.52 16.98
N GLU A 2 -7.44 18.12 18.18
CA GLU A 2 -7.11 16.78 18.67
C GLU A 2 -7.85 15.70 17.92
N ALA A 3 -9.10 15.98 17.55
CA ALA A 3 -9.89 15.04 16.77
C ALA A 3 -9.24 14.79 15.40
N SER A 4 -8.71 15.84 14.80
CA SER A 4 -8.00 15.75 13.53
C SER A 4 -6.79 14.83 13.65
N HIS A 5 -6.06 14.97 14.75
CA HIS A 5 -4.89 14.15 15.01
C HIS A 5 -5.27 12.68 15.20
N SER A 6 -6.37 12.44 15.90
CA SER A 6 -6.87 11.08 16.11
C SER A 6 -7.29 10.43 14.78
N GLU A 7 -7.94 11.21 13.92
CA GLU A 7 -8.34 10.71 12.60
C GLU A 7 -7.14 10.30 11.78
N ASP A 8 -6.06 11.08 11.82
CA ASP A 8 -4.83 10.75 11.10
C ASP A 8 -4.24 9.44 11.57
N VAL A 9 -4.25 9.19 12.89
CA VAL A 9 -3.74 7.94 13.44
C VAL A 9 -4.59 6.75 13.00
N GLU A 10 -5.91 6.92 13.03
CA GLU A 10 -6.83 5.85 12.60
C GLU A 10 -6.66 5.53 11.13
N GLU A 11 -6.52 6.56 10.29
CA GLU A 11 -6.29 6.36 8.86
C GLU A 11 -5.01 5.61 8.59
N LYS A 12 -3.94 5.92 9.31
CA LYS A 12 -2.67 5.23 9.15
C LYS A 12 -2.76 3.77 9.56
N LEU A 13 -3.46 3.49 10.65
CA LEU A 13 -3.66 2.12 11.10
C LEU A 13 -4.48 1.32 10.10
N ASP A 14 -5.52 1.93 9.54
CA ASP A 14 -6.33 1.28 8.51
C ASP A 14 -5.50 0.96 7.28
N LEU A 15 -4.68 1.91 6.86
CA LEU A 15 -3.81 1.71 5.71
C LEU A 15 -2.82 0.57 5.97
N MET A 16 -2.18 0.56 7.12
CA MET A 16 -1.22 -0.49 7.44
C MET A 16 -1.87 -1.85 7.54
N ASN A 17 -3.07 -1.91 8.10
CA ASN A 17 -3.82 -3.16 8.17
C ASN A 17 -4.16 -3.66 6.77
N ALA A 18 -4.58 -2.76 5.89
CA ALA A 18 -4.89 -3.11 4.51
C ALA A 18 -3.64 -3.62 3.78
N VAL A 19 -2.51 -2.94 3.96
CA VAL A 19 -1.25 -3.36 3.35
C VAL A 19 -0.87 -4.76 3.81
N ASN A 20 -1.04 -5.05 5.10
CA ASN A 20 -0.72 -6.37 5.66
C ASN A 20 -1.60 -7.46 5.11
N ARG A 21 -2.79 -7.13 4.62
CA ARG A 21 -3.73 -8.10 4.04
C ARG A 21 -3.47 -8.38 2.57
N LEU A 22 -2.59 -7.63 1.94
CA LEU A 22 -2.26 -7.83 0.53
C LEU A 22 -1.45 -9.12 0.33
N PRO A 23 -1.57 -9.75 -0.85
CA PRO A 23 -0.64 -10.83 -1.20
C PRO A 23 0.80 -10.33 -1.12
N LYS A 24 1.71 -11.24 -0.80
CA LYS A 24 3.10 -10.89 -0.51
C LYS A 24 3.74 -10.01 -1.60
N LYS A 25 3.55 -10.35 -2.87
CA LYS A 25 4.18 -9.58 -3.96
C LYS A 25 3.70 -8.14 -4.02
N TYR A 26 2.43 -7.90 -3.71
CA TYR A 26 1.89 -6.54 -3.68
C TYR A 26 2.30 -5.80 -2.42
N LYS A 27 2.27 -6.51 -1.30
CA LYS A 27 2.70 -5.95 -0.02
C LYS A 27 4.15 -5.48 -0.10
N ASP A 28 5.02 -6.32 -0.65
CA ASP A 28 6.45 -6.00 -0.73
C ASP A 28 6.71 -4.74 -1.56
N VAL A 29 6.08 -4.60 -2.73
CA VAL A 29 6.32 -3.42 -3.56
C VAL A 29 5.76 -2.16 -2.92
N ILE A 30 4.64 -2.26 -2.22
CA ILE A 30 4.06 -1.11 -1.52
C ILE A 30 4.98 -0.66 -0.39
N ILE A 31 5.46 -1.59 0.41
CA ILE A 31 6.37 -1.27 1.51
C ILE A 31 7.65 -0.66 0.98
N GLN A 32 8.23 -1.25 -0.05
CA GLN A 32 9.49 -0.75 -0.62
C GLN A 32 9.32 0.63 -1.24
N LYS A 33 8.23 0.86 -1.94
CA LYS A 33 8.01 2.14 -2.62
C LYS A 33 7.66 3.26 -1.67
N TYR A 34 6.72 3.02 -0.76
CA TYR A 34 6.13 4.10 0.04
C TYR A 34 6.69 4.21 1.44
N PHE A 35 7.10 3.12 2.05
CA PHE A 35 7.67 3.17 3.40
C PHE A 35 9.18 3.24 3.40
N LEU A 36 9.84 2.56 2.48
CA LEU A 36 11.30 2.59 2.36
C LEU A 36 11.79 3.58 1.31
N GLU A 37 10.87 4.22 0.62
CA GLU A 37 11.17 5.26 -0.37
C GLU A 37 12.13 4.82 -1.48
N MET A 38 12.01 3.57 -1.89
CA MET A 38 12.83 3.04 -2.98
C MET A 38 12.22 3.42 -4.33
N SER A 39 13.09 3.64 -5.32
CA SER A 39 12.63 3.87 -6.69
C SER A 39 12.21 2.56 -7.33
N VAL A 40 11.45 2.64 -8.42
CA VAL A 40 11.05 1.46 -9.20
C VAL A 40 12.31 0.68 -9.63
N GLU A 41 13.33 1.39 -10.07
CA GLU A 41 14.58 0.78 -10.48
C GLU A 41 15.24 -0.01 -9.34
N GLU A 42 15.27 0.60 -8.16
CA GLU A 42 15.86 -0.05 -6.98
C GLU A 42 15.07 -1.29 -6.57
N ILE A 43 13.75 -1.20 -6.60
CA ILE A 43 12.89 -2.34 -6.27
C ILE A 43 13.11 -3.47 -7.26
N ALA A 44 13.18 -3.14 -8.56
CA ALA A 44 13.42 -4.12 -9.60
C ALA A 44 14.72 -4.88 -9.38
N LYS A 45 15.78 -4.15 -9.06
CA LYS A 45 17.07 -4.75 -8.79
C LYS A 45 17.03 -5.63 -7.55
N LYS A 46 16.42 -5.14 -6.48
CA LYS A 46 16.36 -5.88 -5.23
C LYS A 46 15.55 -7.18 -5.37
N GLN A 47 14.43 -7.12 -6.07
CA GLN A 47 13.58 -8.27 -6.25
C GLN A 47 13.98 -9.13 -7.45
N MET A 48 14.93 -8.66 -8.25
CA MET A 48 15.41 -9.37 -9.45
C MET A 48 14.28 -9.62 -10.44
N ILE A 49 13.48 -8.57 -10.69
CA ILE A 49 12.39 -8.60 -11.65
C ILE A 49 12.48 -7.37 -12.55
N PRO A 50 11.85 -7.39 -13.72
CA PRO A 50 11.85 -6.22 -14.62
C PRO A 50 11.12 -5.03 -13.98
N GLU A 51 11.52 -3.81 -14.36
CA GLU A 51 10.85 -2.60 -13.88
C GLU A 51 9.38 -2.58 -14.24
N ASN A 52 9.03 -3.07 -15.43
CA ASN A 52 7.63 -3.12 -15.85
C ASN A 52 6.80 -4.00 -14.90
N THR A 53 7.39 -5.08 -14.40
CA THR A 53 6.72 -5.94 -13.43
C THR A 53 6.49 -5.20 -12.12
N VAL A 54 7.47 -4.41 -11.68
CA VAL A 54 7.32 -3.58 -10.48
C VAL A 54 6.18 -2.60 -10.67
N LYS A 55 6.14 -1.91 -11.81
CA LYS A 55 5.08 -0.94 -12.11
C LYS A 55 3.70 -1.59 -12.11
N THR A 56 3.59 -2.76 -12.72
CA THR A 56 2.33 -3.50 -12.75
C THR A 56 1.90 -3.91 -11.34
N ASN A 57 2.83 -4.43 -10.56
CA ASN A 57 2.54 -4.83 -9.18
C ASN A 57 2.11 -3.63 -8.33
N LEU A 58 2.78 -2.49 -8.50
CA LEU A 58 2.40 -1.27 -7.79
C LEU A 58 0.99 -0.82 -8.15
N SER A 59 0.68 -0.82 -9.46
CA SER A 59 -0.63 -0.42 -9.93
C SER A 59 -1.73 -1.32 -9.36
N ARG A 60 -1.51 -2.61 -9.40
CA ARG A 60 -2.48 -3.59 -8.88
C ARG A 60 -2.59 -3.51 -7.36
N ALA A 61 -1.47 -3.30 -6.68
CA ALA A 61 -1.47 -3.17 -5.23
C ALA A 61 -2.26 -1.93 -4.80
N ARG A 62 -2.04 -0.80 -5.50
CA ARG A 62 -2.79 0.42 -5.19
C ARG A 62 -4.29 0.24 -5.43
N ALA A 63 -4.65 -0.44 -6.51
CA ALA A 63 -6.06 -0.71 -6.80
C ALA A 63 -6.69 -1.57 -5.70
N ALA A 64 -5.97 -2.60 -5.26
CA ALA A 64 -6.44 -3.48 -4.20
C ALA A 64 -6.60 -2.73 -2.87
N LEU A 65 -5.63 -1.87 -2.53
CA LEU A 65 -5.70 -1.05 -1.32
C LEU A 65 -6.91 -0.12 -1.37
N LYS A 66 -7.09 0.54 -2.50
CA LYS A 66 -8.20 1.47 -2.67
C LYS A 66 -9.54 0.75 -2.46
N LYS A 67 -9.65 -0.45 -3.01
CA LYS A 67 -10.87 -1.24 -2.85
C LYS A 67 -11.09 -1.65 -1.40
N MET A 68 -10.06 -2.12 -0.73
CA MET A 68 -10.15 -2.50 0.68
C MET A 68 -10.59 -1.34 1.56
N LEU A 69 -9.97 -0.19 1.37
CA LEU A 69 -10.28 0.99 2.17
C LEU A 69 -11.70 1.47 1.91
N LYS A 70 -12.15 1.42 0.67
CA LYS A 70 -13.51 1.78 0.33
C LYS A 70 -14.52 0.84 0.98
N GLU A 71 -14.25 -0.44 0.93
CA GLU A 71 -15.15 -1.43 1.52
C GLU A 71 -15.24 -1.25 3.02
N ASP A 72 -14.12 -1.00 3.69
CA ASP A 72 -14.09 -0.79 5.13
C ASP A 72 -14.92 0.43 5.52
N TYR A 73 -14.80 1.51 4.75
CA TYR A 73 -15.55 2.73 5.04
C TYR A 73 -17.04 2.57 4.79
N PHE A 74 -17.40 1.86 3.74
CA PHE A 74 -18.79 1.75 3.34
C PHE A 74 -19.55 0.68 4.10
N GLU A 75 -18.87 -0.31 4.63
CA GLU A 75 -19.52 -1.35 5.42
C GLU A 75 -20.12 -0.80 6.71
N ASP A 76 -19.50 0.21 7.26
CA ASP A 76 -19.96 0.83 8.50
C ASP A 76 -21.16 1.76 8.28
N SER A 77 -21.49 2.01 7.04
CA SER A 77 -22.61 2.86 6.69
C SER A 77 -23.88 2.06 6.56
#